data_7489c74e4e2be973cc0daa679ebdf1ec
#
_entry.id   7489c74e4e2be973cc0daa679ebdf1ec
#
_cell.length_a   1.000
_cell.length_b   1.000
_cell.length_c   1.000
_cell.angle_alpha   90.00
_cell.angle_beta   90.00
_cell.angle_gamma   90.00
#
_symmetry.space_group_name_H-M   'P 1'
#
loop_
_entity.id
_entity.type
_entity.pdbx_description
1 polymer ?
#
loop_
_entity_poly.entity_id
_entity_poly.type
_entity_poly.pdbx_seq_one_letter_code
_entity_poly.pdbx_strand_id
1 'polypeptide(L)'
;MLADIHTPVGIYLRLRDRFRDTVLLEGADGHASDNSCSFICVNAVAGAEVRTYDTLEVKLPGEKPETVKIEDGRRVPELLWSFLKRFTAEGDVREASFAQAFYGYTSYDAVRFAEPSRLGGRREAMIPLMRYRLYQYVIAINHFRDELFLCENHIEGLPSESDLLLSLIRSRDVPQYPFALTGAETSDMADADYLRIVDRGIAHCRRGDVFQVVISRSFRQGFTGDEFNVYRTLRSINPSPYLFYFDYGDYRIMGSSPESQLIVRDGRATVHPIAGTFRRTGDDETDRREAD
;
A
#
# COMPACT_ATOMS: atom_id res chain seq x y z
N MET A 1 -11.88 9.92 19.44
CA MET A 1 -11.83 9.17 20.71
C MET A 1 -10.38 8.88 21.08
N LEU A 2 -10.08 8.52 22.33
CA LEU A 2 -8.74 8.06 22.69
C LEU A 2 -8.41 6.73 22.01
N ALA A 3 -7.15 6.58 21.61
CA ALA A 3 -6.64 5.38 20.92
C ALA A 3 -5.76 4.50 21.84
N ASP A 4 -5.47 4.93 23.06
CA ASP A 4 -4.52 4.33 24.03
C ASP A 4 -4.69 2.83 24.30
N ILE A 5 -5.93 2.32 24.18
CA ILE A 5 -6.26 0.88 24.33
C ILE A 5 -6.51 0.17 23.00
N HIS A 6 -6.30 0.85 21.88
CA HIS A 6 -6.59 0.34 20.55
C HIS A 6 -5.31 0.27 19.70
N THR A 7 -5.07 -0.87 19.07
CA THR A 7 -4.00 -1.01 18.07
C THR A 7 -4.58 -1.06 16.66
N PRO A 8 -3.87 -0.54 15.64
CA PRO A 8 -4.33 -0.64 14.24
C PRO A 8 -4.64 -2.07 13.83
N VAL A 9 -3.76 -3.02 14.17
CA VAL A 9 -3.96 -4.46 13.91
C VAL A 9 -5.21 -4.98 14.62
N GLY A 10 -5.42 -4.63 15.90
CA GLY A 10 -6.58 -5.08 16.67
C GLY A 10 -7.90 -4.56 16.10
N ILE A 11 -7.95 -3.30 15.65
CA ILE A 11 -9.12 -2.73 14.97
C ILE A 11 -9.33 -3.43 13.62
N TYR A 12 -8.27 -3.56 12.82
CA TYR A 12 -8.37 -4.21 11.50
C TYR A 12 -8.94 -5.63 11.60
N LEU A 13 -8.46 -6.44 12.56
CA LEU A 13 -8.96 -7.81 12.80
C LEU A 13 -10.46 -7.86 13.13
N ARG A 14 -11.02 -6.84 13.78
CA ARG A 14 -12.45 -6.77 14.09
C ARG A 14 -13.31 -6.38 12.89
N LEU A 15 -12.72 -5.71 11.89
CA LEU A 15 -13.44 -5.14 10.75
C LEU A 15 -13.33 -6.00 9.48
N ARG A 16 -12.20 -6.64 9.24
CA ARG A 16 -11.88 -7.29 7.97
C ARG A 16 -12.83 -8.41 7.56
N ASP A 17 -13.40 -9.15 8.51
CA ASP A 17 -14.36 -10.24 8.21
C ASP A 17 -15.76 -9.70 7.85
N ARG A 18 -16.02 -8.44 8.20
CA ARG A 18 -17.29 -7.77 7.90
C ARG A 18 -17.27 -7.03 6.57
N PHE A 19 -16.12 -6.50 6.19
CA PHE A 19 -15.93 -5.67 5.02
C PHE A 19 -15.00 -6.32 4.02
N ARG A 20 -15.24 -6.07 2.73
CA ARG A 20 -14.34 -6.46 1.63
C ARG A 20 -13.60 -5.25 1.10
N ASP A 21 -12.55 -5.49 0.29
CA ASP A 21 -11.68 -4.41 -0.23
C ASP A 21 -11.20 -3.52 0.92
N THR A 22 -10.48 -4.09 1.90
CA THR A 22 -10.00 -3.38 3.07
C THR A 22 -8.52 -3.05 2.98
N VAL A 23 -8.11 -1.99 3.66
CA VAL A 23 -6.71 -1.55 3.70
C VAL A 23 -6.29 -1.28 5.13
N LEU A 24 -5.07 -1.68 5.46
CA LEU A 24 -4.36 -1.26 6.66
C LEU A 24 -3.02 -0.65 6.23
N LEU A 25 -2.81 0.62 6.57
CA LEU A 25 -1.55 1.33 6.40
C LEU A 25 -1.05 1.72 7.78
N GLU A 26 0.19 1.35 8.13
CA GLU A 26 0.77 1.71 9.42
C GLU A 26 2.03 2.56 9.20
N GLY A 27 2.07 3.73 9.82
CA GLY A 27 3.26 4.56 9.93
C GLY A 27 4.02 4.16 11.20
N ALA A 28 5.15 3.48 11.04
CA ALA A 28 6.02 3.10 12.15
C ALA A 28 7.24 4.03 12.20
N ASP A 29 7.03 5.34 12.25
CA ASP A 29 8.13 6.28 12.40
C ASP A 29 8.58 6.28 13.87
N GLY A 30 9.80 5.74 14.14
CA GLY A 30 10.39 5.69 15.48
C GLY A 30 10.73 7.07 16.07
N HIS A 31 10.56 8.12 15.29
CA HIS A 31 10.66 9.50 15.73
C HIS A 31 9.25 10.04 15.90
N ALA A 32 8.79 10.12 17.14
CA ALA A 32 7.50 10.67 17.53
C ALA A 32 7.28 12.06 16.87
N SER A 33 6.61 12.06 15.73
CA SER A 33 6.22 13.26 15.02
C SER A 33 4.70 13.33 14.94
N ASP A 34 4.14 14.53 14.92
CA ASP A 34 2.71 14.79 14.74
C ASP A 34 2.09 14.10 13.51
N ASN A 35 2.92 13.56 12.62
CA ASN A 35 2.53 12.90 11.37
C ASN A 35 2.55 11.36 11.44
N SER A 36 2.86 10.75 12.60
CA SER A 36 2.84 9.29 12.77
C SER A 36 1.40 8.80 12.87
N CYS A 37 0.82 8.44 11.73
CA CYS A 37 -0.56 7.99 11.63
C CYS A 37 -0.65 6.60 10.99
N SER A 38 -1.63 5.82 11.45
CA SER A 38 -2.08 4.60 10.76
C SER A 38 -3.49 4.79 10.23
N PHE A 39 -3.80 4.14 9.10
CA PHE A 39 -5.10 4.24 8.45
C PHE A 39 -5.69 2.86 8.22
N ILE A 40 -6.99 2.72 8.51
CA ILE A 40 -7.78 1.54 8.17
C ILE A 40 -8.93 2.00 7.30
N CYS A 41 -9.01 1.47 6.06
CA CYS A 41 -10.04 1.84 5.12
C CYS A 41 -10.97 0.65 4.90
N VAL A 42 -12.28 0.89 5.00
CA VAL A 42 -13.31 -0.14 4.82
C VAL A 42 -14.49 0.39 4.00
N ASN A 43 -15.19 -0.52 3.34
CA ASN A 43 -16.31 -0.26 2.45
C ASN A 43 -15.92 0.58 1.23
N ALA A 44 -15.27 -0.05 0.24
CA ALA A 44 -14.90 0.57 -1.03
C ALA A 44 -16.14 0.91 -1.86
N VAL A 45 -16.37 2.20 -2.13
CA VAL A 45 -17.59 2.70 -2.79
C VAL A 45 -17.37 3.13 -4.23
N ALA A 46 -16.16 3.53 -4.57
CA ALA A 46 -15.75 3.92 -5.92
C ALA A 46 -14.31 3.52 -6.19
N GLY A 47 -13.89 3.54 -7.45
CA GLY A 47 -12.49 3.26 -7.77
C GLY A 47 -12.19 3.23 -9.25
N ALA A 48 -10.90 3.21 -9.54
CA ALA A 48 -10.33 3.01 -10.87
C ALA A 48 -9.34 1.86 -10.83
N GLU A 49 -9.35 1.02 -11.86
CA GLU A 49 -8.51 -0.16 -11.96
C GLU A 49 -8.00 -0.34 -13.40
N VAL A 50 -6.69 -0.20 -13.59
CA VAL A 50 -6.03 -0.55 -14.85
C VAL A 50 -5.75 -2.04 -14.81
N ARG A 51 -6.66 -2.84 -15.36
CA ARG A 51 -6.59 -4.32 -15.33
C ARG A 51 -5.48 -4.85 -16.18
N THR A 52 -5.41 -4.32 -17.40
CA THR A 52 -4.43 -4.70 -18.41
C THR A 52 -3.87 -3.45 -19.09
N TYR A 53 -2.96 -3.63 -20.03
CA TYR A 53 -2.43 -2.51 -20.83
C TYR A 53 -3.47 -1.81 -21.72
N ASP A 54 -4.60 -2.46 -21.94
CA ASP A 54 -5.64 -2.01 -22.88
C ASP A 54 -6.98 -1.71 -22.19
N THR A 55 -7.08 -1.92 -20.87
CA THR A 55 -8.37 -1.88 -20.15
C THR A 55 -8.26 -1.14 -18.84
N LEU A 56 -9.06 -0.07 -18.72
CA LEU A 56 -9.33 0.64 -17.48
C LEU A 56 -10.80 0.37 -17.07
N GLU A 57 -11.02 -0.05 -15.87
CA GLU A 57 -12.35 -0.15 -15.26
C GLU A 57 -12.52 0.99 -14.24
N VAL A 58 -13.63 1.70 -14.31
CA VAL A 58 -14.00 2.74 -13.35
C VAL A 58 -15.35 2.44 -12.74
N LYS A 59 -15.51 2.75 -11.47
CA LYS A 59 -16.76 2.58 -10.73
C LYS A 59 -17.06 3.83 -9.91
N LEU A 60 -18.27 4.34 -10.05
CA LEU A 60 -18.82 5.37 -9.18
C LEU A 60 -19.70 4.76 -8.08
N PRO A 61 -19.95 5.51 -6.99
CA PRO A 61 -20.84 5.06 -5.92
C PRO A 61 -22.24 4.70 -6.46
N GLY A 62 -22.77 3.53 -6.08
CA GLY A 62 -24.10 3.08 -6.52
C GLY A 62 -24.19 2.62 -7.97
N GLU A 63 -23.16 2.82 -8.79
CA GLU A 63 -23.18 2.44 -10.20
C GLU A 63 -22.50 1.10 -10.47
N LYS A 64 -22.79 0.52 -11.63
CA LYS A 64 -22.05 -0.65 -12.13
C LYS A 64 -20.70 -0.19 -12.69
N PRO A 65 -19.66 -1.05 -12.60
CA PRO A 65 -18.38 -0.75 -13.22
C PRO A 65 -18.52 -0.49 -14.73
N GLU A 66 -17.83 0.53 -15.21
CA GLU A 66 -17.70 0.88 -16.63
C GLU A 66 -16.30 0.52 -17.12
N THR A 67 -16.22 -0.10 -18.28
CA THR A 67 -14.95 -0.46 -18.93
C THR A 67 -14.60 0.56 -20.01
N VAL A 68 -13.42 1.15 -19.88
CA VAL A 68 -12.85 2.10 -20.82
C VAL A 68 -11.65 1.45 -21.53
N LYS A 69 -11.66 1.46 -22.87
CA LYS A 69 -10.54 0.96 -23.66
C LYS A 69 -9.39 1.97 -23.64
N ILE A 70 -8.18 1.49 -23.36
CA ILE A 70 -6.96 2.27 -23.42
C ILE A 70 -6.35 2.10 -24.82
N GLU A 71 -6.50 3.08 -25.67
CA GLU A 71 -5.95 3.04 -27.04
C GLU A 71 -4.47 3.45 -27.08
N ASP A 72 -4.08 4.42 -26.25
CA ASP A 72 -2.69 4.84 -26.05
C ASP A 72 -2.37 4.83 -24.54
N GLY A 73 -1.45 3.97 -24.13
CA GLY A 73 -1.04 3.82 -22.72
C GLY A 73 -0.52 5.12 -22.11
N ARG A 74 0.06 6.03 -22.90
CA ARG A 74 0.53 7.36 -22.41
C ARG A 74 -0.61 8.23 -21.89
N ARG A 75 -1.85 7.92 -22.23
CA ARG A 75 -3.04 8.63 -21.74
C ARG A 75 -3.60 8.10 -20.42
N VAL A 76 -3.04 7.02 -19.87
CA VAL A 76 -3.50 6.46 -18.60
C VAL A 76 -3.50 7.51 -17.48
N PRO A 77 -2.47 8.35 -17.27
CA PRO A 77 -2.52 9.41 -16.26
C PRO A 77 -3.68 10.40 -16.47
N GLU A 78 -3.97 10.78 -17.73
CA GLU A 78 -5.10 11.67 -18.05
C GLU A 78 -6.45 11.02 -17.77
N LEU A 79 -6.60 9.74 -18.10
CA LEU A 79 -7.83 8.97 -17.84
C LEU A 79 -8.09 8.86 -16.34
N LEU A 80 -7.07 8.51 -15.56
CA LEU A 80 -7.16 8.46 -14.10
C LEU A 80 -7.48 9.84 -13.51
N TRP A 81 -6.80 10.89 -13.99
CA TRP A 81 -7.06 12.25 -13.54
C TRP A 81 -8.48 12.71 -13.87
N SER A 82 -8.98 12.38 -15.05
CA SER A 82 -10.36 12.69 -15.45
C SER A 82 -11.38 11.96 -14.58
N PHE A 83 -11.08 10.73 -14.16
CA PHE A 83 -11.89 10.00 -13.20
C PHE A 83 -11.88 10.69 -11.82
N LEU A 84 -10.70 11.05 -11.29
CA LEU A 84 -10.56 11.69 -9.98
C LEU A 84 -11.31 13.03 -9.92
N LYS A 85 -11.31 13.82 -11.01
CA LYS A 85 -12.05 15.09 -11.10
C LYS A 85 -13.57 14.96 -11.01
N ARG A 86 -14.13 13.76 -11.12
CA ARG A 86 -15.58 13.52 -10.95
C ARG A 86 -16.01 13.63 -9.49
N PHE A 87 -15.06 13.65 -8.56
CA PHE A 87 -15.32 13.72 -7.13
C PHE A 87 -15.03 15.13 -6.62
N THR A 88 -16.00 15.71 -5.93
CA THR A 88 -15.85 16.96 -5.19
C THR A 88 -16.11 16.65 -3.73
N ALA A 89 -15.19 17.00 -2.86
CA ALA A 89 -15.35 16.85 -1.43
C ALA A 89 -15.74 18.19 -0.81
N GLU A 90 -16.73 18.17 0.06
CA GLU A 90 -17.14 19.30 0.88
C GLU A 90 -16.79 18.99 2.34
N GLY A 91 -16.25 19.97 3.06
CA GLY A 91 -15.93 19.86 4.49
C GLY A 91 -14.58 20.48 4.83
N ASP A 92 -14.54 21.16 5.96
CA ASP A 92 -13.39 21.95 6.44
C ASP A 92 -12.62 21.25 7.57
N VAL A 93 -12.99 20.00 7.91
CA VAL A 93 -12.36 19.29 9.01
C VAL A 93 -11.04 18.70 8.54
N ARG A 94 -9.93 19.25 9.03
CA ARG A 94 -8.57 18.84 8.66
C ARG A 94 -8.34 17.33 8.83
N GLU A 95 -8.86 16.78 9.92
CA GLU A 95 -8.75 15.35 10.25
C GLU A 95 -9.54 14.46 9.29
N ALA A 96 -10.58 14.98 8.64
CA ALA A 96 -11.36 14.26 7.64
C ALA A 96 -10.71 14.25 6.25
N SER A 97 -9.67 15.05 6.02
CA SER A 97 -8.96 15.09 4.72
C SER A 97 -8.40 13.73 4.30
N PHE A 98 -8.08 12.85 5.25
CA PHE A 98 -7.65 11.48 4.97
C PHE A 98 -8.76 10.63 4.32
N ALA A 99 -10.03 10.86 4.67
CA ALA A 99 -11.14 10.12 4.10
C ALA A 99 -11.39 10.51 2.63
N GLN A 100 -11.05 11.74 2.26
CA GLN A 100 -11.22 12.30 0.91
C GLN A 100 -10.08 11.93 -0.02
N ALA A 101 -9.66 10.66 0.01
CA ALA A 101 -8.50 10.17 -0.73
C ALA A 101 -8.79 8.83 -1.40
N PHE A 102 -8.06 8.56 -2.48
CA PHE A 102 -8.01 7.25 -3.10
C PHE A 102 -6.79 6.49 -2.60
N TYR A 103 -7.03 5.31 -2.06
CA TYR A 103 -6.02 4.39 -1.56
C TYR A 103 -5.81 3.24 -2.54
N GLY A 104 -4.58 2.87 -2.79
CA GLY A 104 -4.30 1.81 -3.74
C GLY A 104 -2.83 1.64 -4.06
N TYR A 105 -2.55 1.01 -5.18
CA TYR A 105 -1.20 0.75 -5.64
C TYR A 105 -1.04 0.94 -7.14
N THR A 106 0.20 1.17 -7.54
CA THR A 106 0.68 1.07 -8.91
C THR A 106 1.76 0.00 -8.97
N SER A 107 1.60 -1.01 -9.82
CA SER A 107 2.60 -2.04 -10.00
C SER A 107 3.82 -1.51 -10.76
N TYR A 108 4.97 -2.18 -10.62
CA TYR A 108 6.17 -1.83 -11.37
C TYR A 108 5.94 -1.83 -12.89
N ASP A 109 5.18 -2.77 -13.41
CA ASP A 109 4.91 -2.89 -14.86
C ASP A 109 4.10 -1.71 -15.43
N ALA A 110 3.48 -0.89 -14.60
CA ALA A 110 2.81 0.35 -15.03
C ALA A 110 3.79 1.39 -15.59
N VAL A 111 5.09 1.28 -15.30
CA VAL A 111 6.14 2.12 -15.92
C VAL A 111 6.10 2.06 -17.46
N ARG A 112 5.56 0.98 -18.03
CA ARG A 112 5.39 0.84 -19.50
C ARG A 112 4.44 1.85 -20.13
N PHE A 113 3.59 2.48 -19.33
CA PHE A 113 2.75 3.60 -19.79
C PHE A 113 3.56 4.88 -19.99
N ALA A 114 4.63 5.06 -19.20
CA ALA A 114 5.53 6.22 -19.32
C ALA A 114 6.72 5.96 -20.25
N GLU A 115 7.28 4.73 -20.24
CA GLU A 115 8.51 4.34 -20.95
C GLU A 115 8.29 3.09 -21.84
N PRO A 116 7.41 3.14 -22.84
CA PRO A 116 7.01 1.95 -23.60
C PRO A 116 8.14 1.34 -24.45
N SER A 117 9.15 2.13 -24.84
CA SER A 117 10.19 1.71 -25.77
C SER A 117 11.39 0.99 -25.13
N ARG A 118 11.55 1.07 -23.80
CA ARG A 118 12.75 0.59 -23.09
C ARG A 118 12.60 -0.80 -22.49
N LEU A 119 11.38 -1.29 -22.41
CA LEU A 119 11.09 -2.56 -21.73
C LEU A 119 10.67 -3.62 -22.75
N GLY A 120 11.31 -4.78 -22.74
CA GLY A 120 10.95 -5.95 -23.56
C GLY A 120 9.49 -6.35 -23.37
N GLY A 121 8.97 -7.24 -24.23
CA GLY A 121 7.56 -7.60 -24.41
C GLY A 121 6.64 -7.50 -23.18
N ARG A 122 5.37 -7.26 -23.43
CA ARG A 122 4.33 -7.20 -22.38
C ARG A 122 4.25 -8.56 -21.68
N ARG A 123 4.29 -8.56 -20.35
CA ARG A 123 3.97 -9.75 -19.54
C ARG A 123 2.51 -9.70 -19.16
N GLU A 124 1.86 -10.84 -19.16
CA GLU A 124 0.51 -10.94 -18.59
C GLU A 124 0.59 -10.64 -17.10
N ALA A 125 -0.17 -9.65 -16.65
CA ALA A 125 -0.21 -9.27 -15.26
C ALA A 125 -1.15 -10.22 -14.50
N MET A 126 -0.66 -10.82 -13.42
CA MET A 126 -1.46 -11.69 -12.55
C MET A 126 -2.47 -10.90 -11.71
N ILE A 127 -2.18 -9.63 -11.47
CA ILE A 127 -3.03 -8.67 -10.74
C ILE A 127 -3.13 -7.38 -11.55
N PRO A 128 -4.12 -6.51 -11.33
CA PRO A 128 -4.22 -5.24 -12.01
C PRO A 128 -2.94 -4.42 -11.94
N LEU A 129 -2.62 -3.71 -13.02
CA LEU A 129 -1.43 -2.83 -13.08
C LEU A 129 -1.52 -1.66 -12.13
N MET A 130 -2.73 -1.15 -11.92
CA MET A 130 -3.04 -0.11 -10.95
C MET A 130 -4.42 -0.38 -10.37
N ARG A 131 -4.60 -0.14 -9.08
CA ARG A 131 -5.90 -0.24 -8.42
C ARG A 131 -6.01 0.79 -7.32
N TYR A 132 -7.01 1.68 -7.43
CA TYR A 132 -7.30 2.73 -6.48
C TYR A 132 -8.76 2.69 -6.07
N ARG A 133 -9.04 2.87 -4.78
CA ARG A 133 -10.39 2.84 -4.20
C ARG A 133 -10.64 4.06 -3.33
N LEU A 134 -11.85 4.61 -3.42
CA LEU A 134 -12.42 5.53 -2.45
C LEU A 134 -13.23 4.72 -1.44
N TYR A 135 -13.01 4.97 -0.16
CA TYR A 135 -13.66 4.25 0.93
C TYR A 135 -14.71 5.13 1.60
N GLN A 136 -15.84 4.52 1.99
CA GLN A 136 -16.84 5.22 2.80
C GLN A 136 -16.27 5.58 4.17
N TYR A 137 -15.51 4.67 4.77
CA TYR A 137 -14.93 4.89 6.10
C TYR A 137 -13.42 4.80 6.08
N VAL A 138 -12.79 5.79 6.73
CA VAL A 138 -11.36 5.78 7.02
C VAL A 138 -11.19 6.01 8.51
N ILE A 139 -10.56 5.06 9.20
CA ILE A 139 -10.19 5.18 10.59
C ILE A 139 -8.74 5.64 10.62
N ALA A 140 -8.48 6.82 11.16
CA ALA A 140 -7.15 7.37 11.32
C ALA A 140 -6.74 7.31 12.80
N ILE A 141 -5.55 6.80 13.07
CA ILE A 141 -4.98 6.71 14.41
C ILE A 141 -3.71 7.54 14.43
N ASN A 142 -3.72 8.61 15.21
CA ASN A 142 -2.55 9.44 15.47
C ASN A 142 -1.80 8.84 16.68
N HIS A 143 -0.64 8.26 16.43
CA HIS A 143 0.16 7.59 17.47
C HIS A 143 0.86 8.56 18.42
N PHE A 144 1.06 9.81 18.01
CA PHE A 144 1.70 10.83 18.85
C PHE A 144 0.75 11.41 19.89
N ARG A 145 -0.55 11.54 19.52
CA ARG A 145 -1.57 12.14 20.38
C ARG A 145 -2.50 11.12 21.01
N ASP A 146 -2.33 9.83 20.72
CA ASP A 146 -3.24 8.76 21.11
C ASP A 146 -4.71 9.07 20.74
N GLU A 147 -4.91 9.61 19.52
CA GLU A 147 -6.23 9.98 19.02
C GLU A 147 -6.67 9.05 17.89
N LEU A 148 -7.94 8.65 17.94
CA LEU A 148 -8.60 7.91 16.88
C LEU A 148 -9.75 8.73 16.29
N PHE A 149 -9.74 8.87 14.98
CA PHE A 149 -10.79 9.51 14.18
C PHE A 149 -11.47 8.44 13.32
N LEU A 150 -12.80 8.35 13.41
CA LEU A 150 -13.63 7.64 12.43
C LEU A 150 -14.18 8.69 11.47
N CYS A 151 -13.68 8.69 10.24
CA CYS A 151 -14.10 9.59 9.18
C CYS A 151 -15.04 8.85 8.22
N GLU A 152 -16.17 9.46 7.90
CA GLU A 152 -17.15 8.93 6.95
C GLU A 152 -17.31 9.88 5.76
N ASN A 153 -17.20 9.36 4.55
CA ASN A 153 -17.65 10.03 3.34
C ASN A 153 -19.14 9.83 3.17
N HIS A 154 -19.91 10.88 3.41
CA HIS A 154 -21.36 10.87 3.16
C HIS A 154 -21.62 10.90 1.66
N ILE A 155 -22.24 9.86 1.14
CA ILE A 155 -22.57 9.72 -0.28
C ILE A 155 -24.08 9.54 -0.38
N GLU A 156 -24.72 10.33 -1.23
CA GLU A 156 -26.16 10.26 -1.45
C GLU A 156 -26.58 8.83 -1.84
N GLY A 157 -27.61 8.30 -1.18
CA GLY A 157 -28.12 6.95 -1.42
C GLY A 157 -27.37 5.83 -0.71
N LEU A 158 -26.26 6.09 -0.03
CA LEU A 158 -25.56 5.11 0.80
C LEU A 158 -25.88 5.30 2.29
N PRO A 159 -26.34 4.24 3.00
CA PRO A 159 -26.61 4.32 4.43
C PRO A 159 -25.32 4.47 5.23
N SER A 160 -25.42 5.14 6.37
CA SER A 160 -24.34 5.16 7.36
C SER A 160 -24.37 3.90 8.23
N GLU A 161 -23.20 3.29 8.41
CA GLU A 161 -22.97 2.19 9.36
C GLU A 161 -21.99 2.62 10.47
N SER A 162 -21.82 3.92 10.72
CA SER A 162 -20.87 4.47 11.70
C SER A 162 -21.08 3.91 13.11
N ASP A 163 -22.32 3.71 13.55
CA ASP A 163 -22.63 3.12 14.85
C ASP A 163 -22.16 1.67 14.96
N LEU A 164 -22.33 0.89 13.87
CA LEU A 164 -21.82 -0.46 13.79
C LEU A 164 -20.29 -0.48 13.87
N LEU A 165 -19.61 0.39 13.11
CA LEU A 165 -18.15 0.48 13.15
C LEU A 165 -17.65 0.86 14.54
N LEU A 166 -18.27 1.83 15.19
CA LEU A 166 -17.92 2.22 16.56
C LEU A 166 -18.10 1.06 17.55
N SER A 167 -19.18 0.27 17.39
CA SER A 167 -19.42 -0.93 18.20
C SER A 167 -18.32 -1.96 17.99
N LEU A 168 -17.93 -2.24 16.74
CA LEU A 168 -16.86 -3.17 16.40
C LEU A 168 -15.49 -2.69 16.93
N ILE A 169 -15.16 -1.41 16.77
CA ILE A 169 -13.91 -0.83 17.28
C ILE A 169 -13.82 -1.01 18.82
N ARG A 170 -14.92 -0.84 19.53
CA ARG A 170 -15.00 -0.98 20.99
C ARG A 170 -15.12 -2.43 21.46
N SER A 171 -15.38 -3.38 20.57
CA SER A 171 -15.50 -4.79 20.91
C SER A 171 -14.19 -5.31 21.54
N ARG A 172 -14.33 -6.24 22.48
CA ARG A 172 -13.19 -6.98 23.06
C ARG A 172 -12.87 -8.25 22.27
N ASP A 173 -13.75 -8.66 21.37
CA ASP A 173 -13.57 -9.83 20.53
C ASP A 173 -12.64 -9.47 19.37
N VAL A 174 -11.49 -10.14 19.30
CA VAL A 174 -10.49 -9.96 18.23
C VAL A 174 -10.31 -11.30 17.55
N PRO A 175 -10.96 -11.52 16.39
CA PRO A 175 -10.88 -12.78 15.68
C PRO A 175 -9.44 -13.10 15.26
N GLN A 176 -9.00 -14.32 15.53
CA GLN A 176 -7.69 -14.80 15.12
C GLN A 176 -7.85 -16.20 14.52
N TYR A 177 -7.19 -16.43 13.40
CA TYR A 177 -7.26 -17.69 12.68
C TYR A 177 -5.87 -18.33 12.56
N PRO A 178 -5.78 -19.66 12.50
CA PRO A 178 -4.51 -20.34 12.37
C PRO A 178 -3.86 -20.09 11.01
N PHE A 179 -2.55 -20.28 10.96
CA PHE A 179 -1.75 -20.22 9.73
C PHE A 179 -0.72 -21.35 9.76
N ALA A 180 -0.52 -22.03 8.63
CA ALA A 180 0.51 -23.03 8.47
C ALA A 180 1.07 -23.02 7.05
N LEU A 181 2.39 -23.20 6.92
CA LEU A 181 3.04 -23.41 5.62
C LEU A 181 2.75 -24.82 5.10
N THR A 182 2.64 -24.95 3.78
CA THR A 182 2.42 -26.22 3.09
C THR A 182 3.40 -26.39 1.93
N GLY A 183 3.88 -27.60 1.73
CA GLY A 183 4.85 -27.90 0.68
C GLY A 183 6.22 -27.26 0.90
N ALA A 184 7.07 -27.35 -0.10
CA ALA A 184 8.39 -26.74 -0.10
C ALA A 184 8.36 -25.36 -0.75
N GLU A 185 9.22 -24.46 -0.28
CA GLU A 185 9.47 -23.19 -0.95
C GLU A 185 10.13 -23.43 -2.31
N THR A 186 9.74 -22.65 -3.29
CA THR A 186 10.31 -22.66 -4.64
C THR A 186 10.71 -21.25 -5.07
N SER A 187 11.68 -21.15 -5.97
CA SER A 187 12.11 -19.88 -6.55
C SER A 187 12.08 -19.96 -8.08
N ASP A 188 11.96 -18.81 -8.74
CA ASP A 188 11.99 -18.68 -10.19
C ASP A 188 13.43 -18.81 -10.77
N MET A 189 14.44 -18.75 -9.92
CA MET A 189 15.85 -18.96 -10.32
C MET A 189 16.68 -19.57 -9.19
N ALA A 190 17.76 -20.27 -9.56
CA ALA A 190 18.71 -20.82 -8.61
C ALA A 190 19.59 -19.72 -7.99
N ASP A 191 20.15 -19.99 -6.79
CA ASP A 191 21.04 -19.05 -6.09
C ASP A 191 22.24 -18.65 -6.93
N ALA A 192 22.89 -19.60 -7.61
CA ALA A 192 24.05 -19.33 -8.46
C ALA A 192 23.71 -18.40 -9.65
N ASP A 193 22.49 -18.48 -10.18
CA ASP A 193 22.02 -17.61 -11.26
C ASP A 193 21.77 -16.20 -10.74
N TYR A 194 21.15 -16.08 -9.58
CA TYR A 194 20.92 -14.79 -8.93
C TYR A 194 22.23 -14.09 -8.61
N LEU A 195 23.21 -14.79 -8.03
CA LEU A 195 24.55 -14.23 -7.74
C LEU A 195 25.23 -13.72 -8.98
N ARG A 196 25.16 -14.47 -10.11
CA ARG A 196 25.72 -13.98 -11.39
C ARG A 196 25.06 -12.67 -11.89
N ILE A 197 23.76 -12.54 -11.66
CA ILE A 197 23.03 -11.29 -12.01
C ILE A 197 23.48 -10.16 -11.10
N VAL A 198 23.68 -10.40 -9.81
CA VAL A 198 24.22 -9.41 -8.85
C VAL A 198 25.61 -8.93 -9.29
N ASP A 199 26.53 -9.85 -9.63
CA ASP A 199 27.88 -9.49 -10.10
C ASP A 199 27.82 -8.60 -11.35
N ARG A 200 26.92 -8.89 -12.28
CA ARG A 200 26.70 -8.04 -13.46
C ARG A 200 26.18 -6.68 -13.07
N GLY A 201 25.23 -6.59 -12.13
CA GLY A 201 24.71 -5.32 -11.61
C GLY A 201 25.81 -4.48 -10.98
N ILE A 202 26.67 -5.07 -10.16
CA ILE A 202 27.85 -4.42 -9.56
C ILE A 202 28.78 -3.88 -10.65
N ALA A 203 29.04 -4.66 -11.71
CA ALA A 203 29.86 -4.22 -12.82
C ALA A 203 29.28 -3.01 -13.56
N HIS A 204 27.95 -2.93 -13.72
CA HIS A 204 27.27 -1.76 -14.30
C HIS A 204 27.41 -0.52 -13.41
N CYS A 205 27.23 -0.65 -12.08
CA CYS A 205 27.44 0.45 -11.14
C CYS A 205 28.88 0.95 -11.19
N ARG A 206 29.88 0.04 -11.19
CA ARG A 206 31.30 0.41 -11.24
C ARG A 206 31.72 1.12 -12.52
N ARG A 207 31.04 0.84 -13.64
CA ARG A 207 31.27 1.56 -14.92
C ARG A 207 30.58 2.92 -14.99
N GLY A 208 29.71 3.21 -14.05
CA GLY A 208 28.89 4.44 -14.05
C GLY A 208 27.68 4.39 -14.99
N ASP A 209 27.26 3.19 -15.41
CA ASP A 209 26.07 3.03 -16.26
C ASP A 209 24.79 3.36 -15.48
N VAL A 210 24.78 3.09 -14.17
CA VAL A 210 23.68 3.35 -13.22
C VAL A 210 24.25 3.74 -11.86
N PHE A 211 23.53 4.55 -11.09
CA PHE A 211 23.83 4.82 -9.68
C PHE A 211 23.39 3.69 -8.77
N GLN A 212 22.23 3.13 -9.10
CA GLN A 212 21.60 2.06 -8.35
C GLN A 212 20.87 1.13 -9.33
N VAL A 213 20.88 -0.16 -9.05
CA VAL A 213 20.08 -1.16 -9.73
C VAL A 213 19.45 -2.11 -8.72
N VAL A 214 18.16 -2.32 -8.82
CA VAL A 214 17.42 -3.27 -7.98
C VAL A 214 17.26 -4.57 -8.75
N ILE A 215 17.83 -5.64 -8.20
CA ILE A 215 17.75 -7.00 -8.75
C ILE A 215 16.82 -7.80 -7.86
N SER A 216 15.84 -8.46 -8.46
CA SER A 216 14.84 -9.23 -7.73
C SER A 216 14.75 -10.66 -8.22
N ARG A 217 14.28 -11.54 -7.36
CA ARG A 217 13.80 -12.87 -7.70
C ARG A 217 12.54 -13.18 -6.89
N SER A 218 11.73 -14.11 -7.39
CA SER A 218 10.49 -14.51 -6.74
C SER A 218 10.66 -15.79 -5.95
N PHE A 219 10.09 -15.82 -4.75
CA PHE A 219 9.89 -17.04 -3.97
C PHE A 219 8.39 -17.35 -3.90
N ARG A 220 8.06 -18.63 -3.86
CA ARG A 220 6.69 -19.12 -3.73
C ARG A 220 6.61 -20.15 -2.63
N GLN A 221 5.66 -19.96 -1.73
CA GLN A 221 5.40 -20.84 -0.62
C GLN A 221 3.90 -21.09 -0.51
N GLY A 222 3.52 -22.37 -0.49
CA GLY A 222 2.13 -22.76 -0.18
C GLY A 222 1.82 -22.52 1.30
N PHE A 223 0.57 -22.20 1.61
CA PHE A 223 0.10 -22.06 2.97
C PHE A 223 -1.38 -22.43 3.09
N THR A 224 -1.84 -22.62 4.32
CA THR A 224 -3.27 -22.75 4.70
C THR A 224 -3.58 -21.80 5.84
N GLY A 225 -4.84 -21.38 5.92
CA GLY A 225 -5.30 -20.49 6.99
C GLY A 225 -5.14 -19.00 6.63
N ASP A 226 -4.83 -18.20 7.64
CA ASP A 226 -4.92 -16.74 7.57
C ASP A 226 -3.59 -16.08 7.22
N GLU A 227 -3.45 -15.61 6.00
CA GLU A 227 -2.28 -14.91 5.48
C GLU A 227 -1.98 -13.58 6.19
N PHE A 228 -2.92 -13.00 6.91
CA PHE A 228 -2.67 -11.79 7.71
C PHE A 228 -1.60 -12.04 8.80
N ASN A 229 -1.43 -13.28 9.24
CA ASN A 229 -0.34 -13.64 10.16
C ASN A 229 1.05 -13.43 9.52
N VAL A 230 1.17 -13.55 8.19
CA VAL A 230 2.41 -13.24 7.46
C VAL A 230 2.71 -11.74 7.59
N TYR A 231 1.71 -10.87 7.38
CA TYR A 231 1.86 -9.43 7.58
C TYR A 231 2.26 -9.08 9.01
N ARG A 232 1.59 -9.68 10.01
CA ARG A 232 1.91 -9.45 11.44
C ARG A 232 3.34 -9.84 11.78
N THR A 233 3.83 -10.95 11.20
CA THR A 233 5.21 -11.41 11.38
C THR A 233 6.18 -10.46 10.67
N LEU A 234 5.92 -10.08 9.41
CA LEU A 234 6.72 -9.12 8.66
C LEU A 234 6.88 -7.80 9.43
N ARG A 235 5.78 -7.28 9.97
CA ARG A 235 5.75 -6.07 10.79
C ARG A 235 6.68 -6.15 12.01
N SER A 236 6.81 -7.34 12.63
CA SER A 236 7.67 -7.50 13.81
C SER A 236 9.15 -7.73 13.47
N ILE A 237 9.43 -8.36 12.33
CA ILE A 237 10.80 -8.67 11.89
C ILE A 237 11.45 -7.46 11.21
N ASN A 238 10.67 -6.73 10.41
CA ASN A 238 11.15 -5.59 9.64
C ASN A 238 10.21 -4.38 9.81
N PRO A 239 10.22 -3.72 10.97
CA PRO A 239 9.46 -2.50 11.18
C PRO A 239 10.05 -1.38 10.34
N SER A 240 9.26 -0.83 9.42
CA SER A 240 9.66 0.25 8.53
C SER A 240 8.60 1.37 8.57
N PRO A 241 8.92 2.60 8.16
CA PRO A 241 8.00 3.73 8.20
C PRO A 241 6.70 3.51 7.41
N TYR A 242 6.74 2.66 6.38
CA TYR A 242 5.59 2.41 5.51
C TYR A 242 5.24 0.91 5.50
N LEU A 243 4.37 0.51 6.40
CA LEU A 243 3.80 -0.84 6.43
C LEU A 243 2.42 -0.82 5.77
N PHE A 244 2.12 -1.78 4.94
CA PHE A 244 0.84 -1.84 4.24
C PHE A 244 0.32 -3.27 4.09
N TYR A 245 -0.99 -3.39 4.16
CA TYR A 245 -1.75 -4.58 3.84
C TYR A 245 -3.01 -4.18 3.09
N PHE A 246 -3.15 -4.65 1.87
CA PHE A 246 -4.33 -4.48 1.02
C PHE A 246 -5.02 -5.83 0.85
N ASP A 247 -6.27 -5.94 1.23
CA ASP A 247 -7.10 -7.11 0.98
C ASP A 247 -8.13 -6.77 -0.11
N TYR A 248 -7.92 -7.32 -1.29
CA TYR A 248 -8.80 -7.16 -2.45
C TYR A 248 -9.72 -8.36 -2.68
N GLY A 249 -9.79 -9.30 -1.74
CA GLY A 249 -10.65 -10.49 -1.77
C GLY A 249 -9.98 -11.68 -2.46
N ASP A 250 -9.67 -11.59 -3.73
CA ASP A 250 -9.04 -12.63 -4.55
C ASP A 250 -7.51 -12.66 -4.43
N TYR A 251 -6.90 -11.53 -4.07
CA TYR A 251 -5.47 -11.42 -3.77
C TYR A 251 -5.20 -10.39 -2.68
N ARG A 252 -4.03 -10.48 -2.05
CA ARG A 252 -3.54 -9.54 -1.05
C ARG A 252 -2.18 -9.02 -1.46
N ILE A 253 -1.92 -7.76 -1.09
CA ILE A 253 -0.60 -7.14 -1.23
C ILE A 253 -0.19 -6.65 0.14
N MET A 254 0.99 -7.06 0.59
CA MET A 254 1.54 -6.62 1.87
C MET A 254 3.02 -6.34 1.76
N GLY A 255 3.50 -5.42 2.57
CA GLY A 255 4.91 -5.07 2.55
C GLY A 255 5.32 -4.16 3.70
N SER A 256 6.63 -3.99 3.78
CA SER A 256 7.31 -3.09 4.70
C SER A 256 8.37 -2.34 3.89
N SER A 257 8.23 -1.02 3.78
CA SER A 257 9.12 -0.18 2.98
C SER A 257 9.73 0.94 3.82
N PRO A 258 11.04 1.18 3.71
CA PRO A 258 11.68 2.32 4.35
C PRO A 258 11.51 3.62 3.55
N GLU A 259 11.05 3.56 2.30
CA GLU A 259 11.19 4.63 1.32
C GLU A 259 9.85 5.20 0.87
N SER A 260 9.76 6.55 0.84
CA SER A 260 8.71 7.29 0.15
C SER A 260 9.19 7.65 -1.26
N GLN A 261 8.49 7.19 -2.28
CA GLN A 261 8.88 7.45 -3.68
C GLN A 261 8.65 8.91 -4.06
N LEU A 262 7.50 9.45 -3.72
CA LEU A 262 7.11 10.82 -4.03
C LEU A 262 6.06 11.30 -3.03
N ILE A 263 6.28 12.47 -2.45
CA ILE A 263 5.31 13.15 -1.61
C ILE A 263 4.95 14.47 -2.30
N VAL A 264 3.65 14.68 -2.53
CA VAL A 264 3.14 15.97 -3.06
C VAL A 264 2.24 16.60 -2.02
N ARG A 265 2.60 17.78 -1.54
CA ARG A 265 1.84 18.53 -0.55
C ARG A 265 1.93 20.03 -0.86
N ASP A 266 0.79 20.71 -0.85
CA ASP A 266 0.70 22.17 -1.07
C ASP A 266 1.43 22.63 -2.35
N GLY A 267 1.29 21.86 -3.44
CA GLY A 267 1.93 22.15 -4.74
C GLY A 267 3.44 21.88 -4.77
N ARG A 268 4.02 21.36 -3.68
CA ARG A 268 5.45 20.98 -3.61
C ARG A 268 5.59 19.47 -3.74
N ALA A 269 6.44 19.00 -4.65
CA ALA A 269 6.85 17.61 -4.80
C ALA A 269 8.17 17.40 -4.05
N THR A 270 8.24 16.36 -3.22
CA THR A 270 9.42 15.99 -2.43
C THR A 270 9.78 14.53 -2.69
N VAL A 271 11.06 14.28 -2.92
CA VAL A 271 11.64 12.95 -3.06
C VAL A 271 12.72 12.79 -2.00
N HIS A 272 12.75 11.66 -1.30
CA HIS A 272 13.76 11.31 -0.32
C HIS A 272 14.54 10.11 -0.84
N PRO A 273 15.57 10.30 -1.70
CA PRO A 273 16.31 9.19 -2.28
C PRO A 273 17.17 8.50 -1.22
N ILE A 274 17.11 7.16 -1.19
CA ILE A 274 17.97 6.30 -0.37
C ILE A 274 18.95 5.62 -1.32
N ALA A 275 20.26 5.88 -1.16
CA ALA A 275 21.28 5.39 -2.08
C ALA A 275 22.28 4.41 -1.44
N GLY A 276 22.17 4.10 -0.15
CA GLY A 276 23.08 3.21 0.56
C GLY A 276 22.47 2.51 1.74
N THR A 277 23.13 1.43 2.18
CA THR A 277 22.76 0.66 3.37
C THR A 277 24.01 0.38 4.18
N PHE A 278 24.02 0.78 5.44
CA PHE A 278 25.12 0.55 6.39
C PHE A 278 24.69 -0.44 7.47
N ARG A 279 25.64 -1.24 7.93
CA ARG A 279 25.38 -2.14 9.03
C ARG A 279 25.33 -1.36 10.35
N ARG A 280 24.25 -1.54 11.10
CA ARG A 280 24.15 -0.97 12.45
C ARG A 280 25.14 -1.68 13.37
N THR A 281 25.96 -0.91 14.08
CA THR A 281 26.92 -1.42 15.08
C THR A 281 26.32 -1.49 16.47
N GLY A 282 25.23 -0.74 16.73
CA GLY A 282 24.61 -0.55 18.04
C GLY A 282 25.19 0.62 18.83
N ASP A 283 26.18 1.32 18.27
CA ASP A 283 26.74 2.58 18.78
C ASP A 283 26.37 3.72 17.84
N ASP A 284 25.53 4.65 18.29
CA ASP A 284 24.98 5.73 17.45
C ASP A 284 26.05 6.68 16.92
N GLU A 285 27.18 6.86 17.61
CA GLU A 285 28.25 7.73 17.16
C GLU A 285 29.05 7.09 16.01
N THR A 286 29.30 5.79 16.12
CA THR A 286 29.96 5.00 15.07
C THR A 286 29.05 4.89 13.85
N ASP A 287 27.76 4.59 14.04
CA ASP A 287 26.77 4.50 12.96
C ASP A 287 26.66 5.83 12.19
N ARG A 288 26.71 6.97 12.89
CA ARG A 288 26.68 8.30 12.25
C ARG A 288 27.93 8.57 11.43
N ARG A 289 29.12 8.20 11.94
CA ARG A 289 30.40 8.38 11.22
C ARG A 289 30.50 7.50 9.96
N GLU A 290 29.89 6.31 9.98
CA GLU A 290 29.87 5.46 8.79
C GLU A 290 28.84 5.93 7.75
N ALA A 291 27.82 6.67 8.16
CA ALA A 291 26.79 7.20 7.27
C ALA A 291 27.19 8.53 6.59
N ASP A 292 28.07 9.33 7.20
CA ASP A 292 28.65 10.57 6.67
C ASP A 292 29.77 10.28 5.66
#